data_94e14833ba847d50e7738e7f1779f704
#
_entry.id   94e14833ba847d50e7738e7f1779f704
#
_cell.length_a   1.000
_cell.length_b   1.000
_cell.length_c   1.000
_cell.angle_alpha   90.00
_cell.angle_beta   90.00
_cell.angle_gamma   90.00
#
_symmetry.space_group_name_H-M   'P 1'
#
loop_
_entity.id
_entity.type
_entity.pdbx_description
1 polymer ?
#
loop_
_entity_poly.entity_id
_entity_poly.type
_entity_poly.pdbx_seq_one_letter_code
_entity_poly.pdbx_strand_id
1 'polypeptide(L)'
;ATVACLKSMGLEPFVIPAMGSHGGGTAEGQTQVLAELGITQDAIDAPVVSNMEVVSLGRVESGAEVFFAKDALDADHVVVINRVKPHTAFRSEVESGLCKILAVGCGRQKGAANMHRYDLARTIVPAARLIIQQTSVLCGLAVTENALGETHSLKLARPEEFPAVDREFLKIAWTLLPKLPVDDLDILLVDEMGKNVSGAGMDPNVIGFWRREGGPRQPDYRILVVLDLTPHSHGNATGIGMADLTTRRVVDSIDW
;
A
#
# COMPACT_ATOMS: atom_id res chain seq x y z
N ALA A 1 -12.35 4.33 15.46
CA ALA A 1 -13.70 3.77 15.27
C ALA A 1 -13.70 2.24 15.41
N THR A 2 -12.98 1.45 14.59
CA THR A 2 -13.00 -0.04 14.64
C THR A 2 -12.58 -0.59 15.99
N VAL A 3 -11.47 -0.12 16.56
CA VAL A 3 -11.03 -0.53 17.93
C VAL A 3 -12.10 -0.28 18.96
N ALA A 4 -12.71 0.92 18.95
CA ALA A 4 -13.79 1.25 19.89
C ALA A 4 -15.03 0.34 19.73
N CYS A 5 -15.36 -0.02 18.48
CA CYS A 5 -16.44 -0.97 18.18
C CYS A 5 -16.14 -2.36 18.77
N LEU A 6 -14.93 -2.90 18.54
CA LEU A 6 -14.52 -4.21 19.07
C LEU A 6 -14.52 -4.21 20.60
N LYS A 7 -14.01 -3.16 21.24
CA LYS A 7 -14.06 -3.02 22.72
C LYS A 7 -15.48 -2.97 23.25
N SER A 8 -16.41 -2.31 22.56
CA SER A 8 -17.83 -2.27 22.97
C SER A 8 -18.50 -3.66 22.89
N MET A 9 -17.92 -4.59 22.14
CA MET A 9 -18.36 -5.99 22.07
C MET A 9 -17.67 -6.88 23.14
N GLY A 10 -16.87 -6.31 24.03
CA GLY A 10 -16.14 -7.06 25.06
C GLY A 10 -14.85 -7.74 24.58
N LEU A 11 -14.34 -7.33 23.41
CA LEU A 11 -13.08 -7.85 22.87
C LEU A 11 -11.90 -7.01 23.31
N GLU A 12 -10.70 -7.60 23.31
CA GLU A 12 -9.43 -6.95 23.65
C GLU A 12 -8.56 -6.79 22.40
N PRO A 13 -8.83 -5.79 21.52
CA PRO A 13 -8.10 -5.60 20.30
C PRO A 13 -6.70 -5.03 20.55
N PHE A 14 -5.75 -5.45 19.74
CA PHE A 14 -4.48 -4.77 19.54
C PHE A 14 -4.27 -4.50 18.04
N VAL A 15 -3.42 -3.53 17.71
CA VAL A 15 -3.13 -3.15 16.32
C VAL A 15 -1.73 -3.59 15.95
N ILE A 16 -1.60 -4.19 14.77
CA ILE A 16 -0.30 -4.52 14.18
C ILE A 16 -0.06 -3.71 12.90
N PRO A 17 1.16 -3.23 12.64
CA PRO A 17 1.49 -2.62 11.36
C PRO A 17 1.65 -3.70 10.28
N ALA A 18 0.69 -3.79 9.38
CA ALA A 18 0.71 -4.73 8.26
C ALA A 18 1.14 -4.02 6.97
N MET A 19 2.36 -3.48 6.93
CA MET A 19 2.83 -2.61 5.86
C MET A 19 4.07 -3.15 5.11
N GLY A 20 4.37 -4.44 5.26
CA GLY A 20 5.45 -5.11 4.53
C GLY A 20 6.82 -4.52 4.84
N SER A 21 7.47 -3.92 3.85
CA SER A 21 8.81 -3.32 3.97
C SER A 21 8.82 -1.81 4.26
N HIS A 22 7.67 -1.18 4.46
CA HIS A 22 7.60 0.24 4.84
C HIS A 22 8.25 0.48 6.21
N GLY A 23 8.56 1.74 6.54
CA GLY A 23 9.24 2.10 7.78
C GLY A 23 10.64 1.45 7.90
N GLY A 24 11.36 1.34 6.78
CA GLY A 24 12.67 0.69 6.74
C GLY A 24 12.65 -0.83 7.00
N GLY A 25 11.46 -1.45 7.05
CA GLY A 25 11.30 -2.86 7.36
C GLY A 25 11.65 -3.23 8.81
N THR A 26 11.60 -2.26 9.72
CA THR A 26 11.89 -2.43 11.15
C THR A 26 10.64 -2.23 12.01
N ALA A 27 10.62 -2.80 13.21
CA ALA A 27 9.51 -2.65 14.15
C ALA A 27 9.32 -1.19 14.57
N GLU A 28 10.43 -0.51 14.89
CA GLU A 28 10.46 0.89 15.30
C GLU A 28 9.96 1.81 14.17
N GLY A 29 10.49 1.63 12.96
CA GLY A 29 10.10 2.43 11.81
C GLY A 29 8.63 2.25 11.43
N GLN A 30 8.08 1.03 11.53
CA GLN A 30 6.66 0.80 11.28
C GLN A 30 5.77 1.40 12.37
N THR A 31 6.19 1.36 13.63
CA THR A 31 5.50 2.04 14.73
C THR A 31 5.49 3.56 14.53
N GLN A 32 6.61 4.13 14.08
CA GLN A 32 6.70 5.56 13.78
C GLN A 32 5.75 5.96 12.64
N VAL A 33 5.69 5.19 11.56
CA VAL A 33 4.72 5.43 10.45
C VAL A 33 3.28 5.43 10.96
N LEU A 34 2.91 4.51 11.85
CA LEU A 34 1.58 4.52 12.47
C LEU A 34 1.36 5.77 13.31
N ALA A 35 2.36 6.18 14.10
CA ALA A 35 2.26 7.38 14.94
C ALA A 35 2.10 8.66 14.11
N GLU A 36 2.81 8.79 12.99
CA GLU A 36 2.65 9.91 12.04
C GLU A 36 1.25 9.97 11.43
N LEU A 37 0.57 8.81 11.32
CA LEU A 37 -0.83 8.71 10.91
C LEU A 37 -1.83 8.88 12.06
N GLY A 38 -1.37 9.23 13.27
CA GLY A 38 -2.20 9.39 14.46
C GLY A 38 -2.63 8.07 15.11
N ILE A 39 -2.03 6.94 14.73
CA ILE A 39 -2.33 5.63 15.30
C ILE A 39 -1.29 5.32 16.37
N THR A 40 -1.52 5.86 17.57
CA THR A 40 -0.74 5.58 18.77
C THR A 40 -1.60 4.84 19.80
N GLN A 41 -0.97 4.14 20.73
CA GLN A 41 -1.68 3.41 21.79
C GLN A 41 -2.69 4.30 22.52
N ASP A 42 -2.29 5.52 22.87
CA ASP A 42 -3.16 6.46 23.60
C ASP A 42 -4.33 6.96 22.72
N ALA A 43 -4.06 7.25 21.43
CA ALA A 43 -5.08 7.77 20.53
C ALA A 43 -6.15 6.74 20.16
N ILE A 44 -5.81 5.46 20.09
CA ILE A 44 -6.74 4.38 19.75
C ILE A 44 -7.24 3.60 20.96
N ASP A 45 -6.67 3.86 22.14
CA ASP A 45 -6.97 3.13 23.38
C ASP A 45 -6.79 1.60 23.20
N ALA A 46 -5.69 1.17 22.58
CA ALA A 46 -5.34 -0.24 22.41
C ALA A 46 -3.83 -0.39 22.16
N PRO A 47 -3.22 -1.53 22.54
CA PRO A 47 -1.81 -1.76 22.25
C PRO A 47 -1.50 -1.69 20.75
N VAL A 48 -0.35 -1.10 20.40
CA VAL A 48 0.28 -1.21 19.08
C VAL A 48 1.45 -2.17 19.22
N VAL A 49 1.29 -3.36 18.65
CA VAL A 49 2.29 -4.44 18.71
C VAL A 49 3.04 -4.49 17.39
N SER A 50 4.34 -4.23 17.43
CA SER A 50 5.19 -4.25 16.24
C SER A 50 6.42 -5.11 16.48
N ASN A 51 6.56 -6.17 15.68
CA ASN A 51 7.76 -6.99 15.57
C ASN A 51 7.92 -7.47 14.13
N MET A 52 9.02 -8.11 13.78
CA MET A 52 9.29 -8.61 12.43
C MET A 52 9.18 -10.14 12.33
N GLU A 53 8.71 -10.81 13.38
CA GLU A 53 8.56 -12.27 13.39
C GLU A 53 7.43 -12.71 12.47
N VAL A 54 7.73 -13.71 11.64
CA VAL A 54 6.77 -14.30 10.71
C VAL A 54 6.89 -15.82 10.69
N VAL A 55 5.77 -16.48 10.42
CA VAL A 55 5.67 -17.93 10.22
C VAL A 55 5.41 -18.20 8.76
N SER A 56 6.05 -19.23 8.19
CA SER A 56 5.75 -19.72 6.85
C SER A 56 4.49 -20.57 6.87
N LEU A 57 3.54 -20.24 6.00
CA LEU A 57 2.30 -20.99 5.80
C LEU A 57 2.37 -21.93 4.59
N GLY A 58 3.52 -22.02 3.92
CA GLY A 58 3.71 -22.85 2.72
C GLY A 58 3.93 -22.02 1.46
N ARG A 59 3.72 -22.66 0.30
CA ARG A 59 3.97 -22.07 -1.02
C ARG A 59 2.70 -22.10 -1.87
N VAL A 60 2.57 -21.08 -2.71
CA VAL A 60 1.55 -21.02 -3.76
C VAL A 60 2.12 -21.50 -5.11
N GLU A 61 1.24 -21.72 -6.09
CA GLU A 61 1.59 -22.26 -7.42
C GLU A 61 2.72 -21.50 -8.12
N SER A 62 2.80 -20.18 -7.94
CA SER A 62 3.90 -19.37 -8.48
C SER A 62 5.28 -19.70 -7.90
N GLY A 63 5.35 -20.55 -6.86
CA GLY A 63 6.54 -20.86 -6.09
C GLY A 63 6.80 -19.91 -4.93
N ALA A 64 6.04 -18.81 -4.80
CA ALA A 64 6.20 -17.84 -3.72
C ALA A 64 5.87 -18.49 -2.37
N GLU A 65 6.75 -18.33 -1.41
CA GLU A 65 6.52 -18.73 -0.03
C GLU A 65 5.69 -17.64 0.68
N VAL A 66 4.63 -18.06 1.35
CA VAL A 66 3.70 -17.17 2.03
C VAL A 66 4.07 -17.07 3.49
N PHE A 67 4.35 -15.85 3.96
CA PHE A 67 4.66 -15.56 5.35
C PHE A 67 3.52 -14.77 6.00
N PHE A 68 3.27 -15.03 7.28
CA PHE A 68 2.27 -14.32 8.06
C PHE A 68 2.84 -13.91 9.41
N ALA A 69 2.47 -12.72 9.88
CA ALA A 69 2.94 -12.15 11.14
C ALA A 69 2.59 -13.08 12.32
N LYS A 70 3.57 -13.38 13.16
CA LYS A 70 3.40 -14.31 14.29
C LYS A 70 2.38 -13.78 15.29
N ASP A 71 2.43 -12.50 15.62
CA ASP A 71 1.47 -11.84 16.52
C ASP A 71 0.02 -11.91 16.00
N ALA A 72 -0.19 -11.84 14.68
CA ALA A 72 -1.51 -12.04 14.09
C ALA A 72 -1.95 -13.51 14.10
N LEU A 73 -0.99 -14.45 13.98
CA LEU A 73 -1.28 -15.88 14.04
C LEU A 73 -1.64 -16.33 15.45
N ASP A 74 -1.01 -15.71 16.46
CA ASP A 74 -1.24 -16.01 17.88
C ASP A 74 -2.54 -15.37 18.43
N ALA A 75 -3.18 -14.47 17.68
CA ALA A 75 -4.47 -13.86 18.03
C ALA A 75 -5.64 -14.81 17.77
N ASP A 76 -6.70 -14.72 18.58
CA ASP A 76 -7.93 -15.50 18.34
C ASP A 76 -8.57 -15.21 16.99
N HIS A 77 -8.56 -13.93 16.58
CA HIS A 77 -9.11 -13.46 15.32
C HIS A 77 -8.33 -12.28 14.73
N VAL A 78 -8.34 -12.18 13.41
CA VAL A 78 -7.73 -11.08 12.66
C VAL A 78 -8.80 -10.30 11.90
N VAL A 79 -8.87 -8.99 12.14
CA VAL A 79 -9.68 -8.05 11.36
C VAL A 79 -8.75 -7.26 10.45
N VAL A 80 -8.97 -7.32 9.16
CA VAL A 80 -8.14 -6.68 8.14
C VAL A 80 -8.74 -5.35 7.73
N ILE A 81 -7.95 -4.27 7.77
CA ILE A 81 -8.39 -2.95 7.28
C ILE A 81 -7.39 -2.45 6.26
N ASN A 82 -7.84 -2.19 5.05
CA ASN A 82 -6.94 -1.64 4.04
C ASN A 82 -7.66 -0.81 2.97
N ARG A 83 -6.90 0.15 2.45
CA ARG A 83 -7.31 0.95 1.30
C ARG A 83 -7.11 0.18 0.00
N VAL A 84 -8.12 0.26 -0.88
CA VAL A 84 -8.04 -0.22 -2.26
C VAL A 84 -7.73 0.96 -3.17
N LYS A 85 -6.65 0.84 -3.95
CA LYS A 85 -6.22 1.85 -4.92
C LYS A 85 -5.45 1.21 -6.07
N PRO A 86 -5.35 1.86 -7.24
CA PRO A 86 -4.47 1.43 -8.33
C PRO A 86 -3.02 1.29 -7.88
N HIS A 87 -2.35 0.26 -8.36
CA HIS A 87 -0.92 0.08 -8.05
C HIS A 87 -0.06 0.92 -9.00
N THR A 88 1.10 1.36 -8.51
CA THR A 88 2.01 2.22 -9.26
C THR A 88 2.95 1.47 -10.21
N ALA A 89 2.96 0.12 -10.18
CA ALA A 89 3.96 -0.68 -10.89
C ALA A 89 3.41 -1.85 -11.70
N PHE A 90 2.14 -2.23 -11.54
CA PHE A 90 1.53 -3.30 -12.33
C PHE A 90 0.02 -3.12 -12.45
N ARG A 91 -0.58 -3.83 -13.40
CA ARG A 91 -2.02 -3.91 -13.64
C ARG A 91 -2.54 -5.30 -13.40
N SER A 92 -3.63 -5.40 -12.63
CA SER A 92 -4.31 -6.66 -12.34
C SER A 92 -5.76 -6.40 -11.94
N GLU A 93 -6.56 -7.45 -11.84
CA GLU A 93 -7.89 -7.37 -11.24
C GLU A 93 -7.85 -7.03 -9.74
N VAL A 94 -6.74 -7.36 -9.06
CA VAL A 94 -6.48 -7.05 -7.65
C VAL A 94 -5.07 -6.46 -7.56
N GLU A 95 -4.99 -5.16 -7.35
CA GLU A 95 -3.71 -4.43 -7.29
C GLU A 95 -3.34 -4.01 -5.85
N SER A 96 -4.33 -3.93 -4.96
CA SER A 96 -4.19 -3.53 -3.55
C SER A 96 -5.37 -4.08 -2.75
N GLY A 97 -5.61 -3.58 -1.55
CA GLY A 97 -6.78 -3.94 -0.75
C GLY A 97 -6.54 -5.10 0.21
N LEU A 98 -7.61 -5.83 0.51
CA LEU A 98 -7.64 -6.86 1.55
C LEU A 98 -6.73 -8.06 1.22
N CYS A 99 -6.72 -8.50 -0.04
CA CYS A 99 -5.82 -9.58 -0.47
C CYS A 99 -4.35 -9.17 -0.36
N LYS A 100 -4.01 -7.94 -0.79
CA LYS A 100 -2.62 -7.49 -0.78
C LYS A 100 -2.08 -7.27 0.63
N ILE A 101 -2.87 -6.71 1.54
CA ILE A 101 -2.39 -6.52 2.92
C ILE A 101 -2.12 -7.87 3.60
N LEU A 102 -2.94 -8.88 3.36
CA LEU A 102 -2.66 -10.24 3.84
C LEU A 102 -1.39 -10.80 3.21
N ALA A 103 -1.32 -10.85 1.87
CA ALA A 103 -0.25 -11.51 1.13
C ALA A 103 1.12 -10.84 1.29
N VAL A 104 1.16 -9.51 1.38
CA VAL A 104 2.40 -8.70 1.41
C VAL A 104 2.56 -7.99 2.74
N GLY A 105 1.52 -7.30 3.21
CA GLY A 105 1.56 -6.47 4.42
C GLY A 105 1.84 -7.30 5.66
N CYS A 106 1.00 -8.30 5.93
CA CYS A 106 1.14 -9.20 7.08
C CYS A 106 2.35 -10.13 6.99
N GLY A 107 2.97 -10.28 5.82
CA GLY A 107 4.23 -10.99 5.66
C GLY A 107 5.44 -10.24 6.20
N ARG A 108 5.27 -9.01 6.71
CA ARG A 108 6.33 -8.14 7.17
C ARG A 108 7.40 -7.94 6.07
N GLN A 109 8.58 -7.49 6.46
CA GLN A 109 9.69 -7.27 5.53
C GLN A 109 10.10 -8.55 4.78
N LYS A 110 10.17 -9.70 5.49
CA LYS A 110 10.56 -10.99 4.90
C LYS A 110 9.56 -11.46 3.84
N GLY A 111 8.27 -11.41 4.14
CA GLY A 111 7.21 -11.79 3.21
C GLY A 111 7.11 -10.84 2.02
N ALA A 112 7.19 -9.54 2.25
CA ALA A 112 7.20 -8.54 1.19
C ALA A 112 8.38 -8.74 0.23
N ALA A 113 9.60 -8.90 0.75
CA ALA A 113 10.79 -9.15 -0.07
C ALA A 113 10.66 -10.45 -0.89
N ASN A 114 10.07 -11.50 -0.32
CA ASN A 114 9.83 -12.73 -1.05
C ASN A 114 8.78 -12.56 -2.15
N MET A 115 7.63 -11.95 -1.83
CA MET A 115 6.53 -11.76 -2.78
C MET A 115 6.94 -10.91 -3.99
N HIS A 116 7.77 -9.90 -3.81
CA HIS A 116 8.25 -9.05 -4.91
C HIS A 116 9.23 -9.72 -5.88
N ARG A 117 9.66 -10.96 -5.62
CA ARG A 117 10.44 -11.77 -6.57
C ARG A 117 9.56 -12.47 -7.61
N TYR A 118 8.25 -12.45 -7.44
CA TYR A 118 7.27 -13.11 -8.27
C TYR A 118 6.32 -12.11 -8.92
N ASP A 119 5.59 -12.55 -9.92
CA ASP A 119 4.52 -11.76 -10.52
C ASP A 119 3.39 -11.54 -9.51
N LEU A 120 3.33 -10.33 -8.94
CA LEU A 120 2.34 -9.97 -7.92
C LEU A 120 0.91 -10.09 -8.45
N ALA A 121 0.68 -9.81 -9.73
CA ALA A 121 -0.64 -9.91 -10.34
C ALA A 121 -1.22 -11.33 -10.25
N ARG A 122 -0.35 -12.34 -10.32
CA ARG A 122 -0.72 -13.75 -10.24
C ARG A 122 -0.59 -14.35 -8.84
N THR A 123 0.13 -13.69 -7.94
CA THR A 123 0.52 -14.28 -6.65
C THR A 123 -0.31 -13.78 -5.47
N ILE A 124 -0.78 -12.53 -5.51
CA ILE A 124 -1.50 -11.89 -4.38
C ILE A 124 -2.74 -12.69 -3.97
N VAL A 125 -3.63 -12.99 -4.91
CA VAL A 125 -4.90 -13.67 -4.60
C VAL A 125 -4.69 -15.10 -4.10
N PRO A 126 -3.86 -15.95 -4.74
CA PRO A 126 -3.52 -17.27 -4.20
C PRO A 126 -2.91 -17.22 -2.79
N ALA A 127 -1.99 -16.29 -2.54
CA ALA A 127 -1.38 -16.12 -1.21
C ALA A 127 -2.40 -15.70 -0.15
N ALA A 128 -3.29 -14.74 -0.46
CA ALA A 128 -4.36 -14.34 0.44
C ALA A 128 -5.30 -15.51 0.77
N ARG A 129 -5.67 -16.32 -0.22
CA ARG A 129 -6.48 -17.52 -0.01
C ARG A 129 -5.81 -18.55 0.90
N LEU A 130 -4.50 -18.77 0.73
CA LEU A 130 -3.74 -19.67 1.60
C LEU A 130 -3.75 -19.18 3.04
N ILE A 131 -3.54 -17.88 3.26
CA ILE A 131 -3.60 -17.26 4.59
C ILE A 131 -5.00 -17.46 5.21
N ILE A 132 -6.06 -17.12 4.48
CA ILE A 132 -7.44 -17.25 4.95
C ILE A 132 -7.77 -18.71 5.34
N GLN A 133 -7.26 -19.69 4.60
CA GLN A 133 -7.48 -21.11 4.89
C GLN A 133 -6.75 -21.61 6.13
N GLN A 134 -5.64 -20.98 6.50
CA GLN A 134 -4.77 -21.48 7.59
C GLN A 134 -4.77 -20.60 8.83
N THR A 135 -5.48 -19.48 8.82
CA THR A 135 -5.50 -18.53 9.92
C THR A 135 -6.91 -18.08 10.29
N SER A 136 -7.05 -17.42 11.43
CA SER A 136 -8.34 -16.96 11.97
C SER A 136 -8.74 -15.58 11.43
N VAL A 137 -8.61 -15.32 10.13
CA VAL A 137 -9.11 -14.08 9.52
C VAL A 137 -10.64 -14.07 9.60
N LEU A 138 -11.19 -13.14 10.36
CA LEU A 138 -12.64 -13.05 10.64
C LEU A 138 -13.38 -12.23 9.58
N CYS A 139 -12.87 -11.04 9.28
CA CYS A 139 -13.47 -10.14 8.28
C CYS A 139 -12.45 -9.09 7.82
N GLY A 140 -12.83 -8.34 6.78
CA GLY A 140 -12.04 -7.23 6.27
C GLY A 140 -12.88 -5.99 6.01
N LEU A 141 -12.32 -4.82 6.29
CA LEU A 141 -12.90 -3.51 5.95
C LEU A 141 -12.10 -2.91 4.79
N ALA A 142 -12.69 -2.96 3.59
CA ALA A 142 -12.15 -2.30 2.42
C ALA A 142 -12.52 -0.82 2.41
N VAL A 143 -11.58 0.04 2.00
CA VAL A 143 -11.74 1.49 1.98
C VAL A 143 -11.33 2.01 0.61
N THR A 144 -12.09 2.95 0.03
CA THR A 144 -11.62 3.81 -1.06
C THR A 144 -11.57 5.26 -0.59
N GLU A 145 -10.64 6.03 -1.15
CA GLU A 145 -10.46 7.46 -0.87
C GLU A 145 -10.61 8.27 -2.15
N ASN A 146 -11.09 9.51 -2.01
CA ASN A 146 -11.12 10.47 -3.10
C ASN A 146 -9.73 11.12 -3.32
N ALA A 147 -9.65 12.04 -4.28
CA ALA A 147 -8.41 12.77 -4.62
C ALA A 147 -7.87 13.65 -3.47
N LEU A 148 -8.69 13.97 -2.46
CA LEU A 148 -8.31 14.75 -1.29
C LEU A 148 -7.86 13.87 -0.11
N GLY A 149 -7.85 12.52 -0.28
CA GLY A 149 -7.53 11.58 0.80
C GLY A 149 -8.67 11.33 1.78
N GLU A 150 -9.89 11.79 1.46
CA GLU A 150 -11.07 11.55 2.30
C GLU A 150 -11.70 10.19 1.97
N THR A 151 -12.24 9.53 2.98
CA THR A 151 -12.94 8.25 2.81
C THR A 151 -14.17 8.44 1.91
N HIS A 152 -14.18 7.73 0.77
CA HIS A 152 -15.31 7.74 -0.16
C HIS A 152 -16.26 6.56 0.09
N SER A 153 -15.74 5.33 0.18
CA SER A 153 -16.55 4.13 0.37
C SER A 153 -15.92 3.18 1.37
N LEU A 154 -16.78 2.49 2.12
CA LEU A 154 -16.41 1.46 3.08
C LEU A 154 -17.24 0.20 2.80
N LYS A 155 -16.62 -0.97 2.87
CA LYS A 155 -17.33 -2.24 2.78
C LYS A 155 -16.72 -3.26 3.73
N LEU A 156 -17.54 -3.78 4.62
CA LEU A 156 -17.21 -4.94 5.44
C LEU A 156 -17.41 -6.19 4.58
N ALA A 157 -16.42 -7.06 4.56
CA ALA A 157 -16.40 -8.27 3.75
C ALA A 157 -16.04 -9.50 4.59
N ARG A 158 -16.60 -10.63 4.25
CA ARG A 158 -16.14 -11.93 4.73
C ARG A 158 -14.86 -12.34 3.99
N PRO A 159 -14.00 -13.19 4.57
CA PRO A 159 -12.73 -13.56 3.96
C PRO A 159 -12.84 -14.09 2.53
N GLU A 160 -13.85 -14.91 2.25
CA GLU A 160 -14.09 -15.48 0.92
C GLU A 160 -14.46 -14.43 -0.14
N GLU A 161 -14.97 -13.26 0.29
CA GLU A 161 -15.39 -12.16 -0.57
C GLU A 161 -14.22 -11.20 -0.92
N PHE A 162 -13.08 -11.28 -0.24
CA PHE A 162 -11.97 -10.33 -0.41
C PHE A 162 -11.57 -10.10 -1.87
N PRO A 163 -11.34 -11.13 -2.70
CA PRO A 163 -10.96 -10.90 -4.09
C PRO A 163 -12.04 -10.18 -4.91
N ALA A 164 -13.32 -10.43 -4.60
CA ALA A 164 -14.44 -9.78 -5.30
C ALA A 164 -14.59 -8.32 -4.87
N VAL A 165 -14.47 -8.05 -3.57
CA VAL A 165 -14.52 -6.70 -3.01
C VAL A 165 -13.34 -5.86 -3.48
N ASP A 166 -12.12 -6.40 -3.49
CA ASP A 166 -10.94 -5.70 -3.99
C ASP A 166 -11.11 -5.33 -5.48
N ARG A 167 -11.65 -6.23 -6.32
CA ARG A 167 -11.96 -5.91 -7.74
C ARG A 167 -13.02 -4.82 -7.90
N GLU A 168 -14.09 -4.88 -7.12
CA GLU A 168 -15.15 -3.89 -7.14
C GLU A 168 -14.61 -2.52 -6.74
N PHE A 169 -13.91 -2.45 -5.61
CA PHE A 169 -13.36 -1.23 -5.05
C PHE A 169 -12.23 -0.64 -5.89
N LEU A 170 -11.44 -1.48 -6.57
CA LEU A 170 -10.44 -1.01 -7.53
C LEU A 170 -11.07 -0.25 -8.69
N LYS A 171 -12.22 -0.70 -9.21
CA LYS A 171 -12.95 0.03 -10.26
C LYS A 171 -13.41 1.39 -9.75
N ILE A 172 -13.94 1.47 -8.52
CA ILE A 172 -14.33 2.74 -7.89
C ILE A 172 -13.08 3.62 -7.74
N ALA A 173 -11.98 3.10 -7.20
CA ALA A 173 -10.74 3.84 -7.00
C ALA A 173 -10.18 4.44 -8.30
N TRP A 174 -10.32 3.74 -9.43
CA TRP A 174 -9.96 4.28 -10.74
C TRP A 174 -10.79 5.50 -11.15
N THR A 175 -12.05 5.58 -10.74
CA THR A 175 -12.91 6.76 -11.03
C THR A 175 -12.58 7.95 -10.13
N LEU A 176 -12.00 7.68 -8.96
CA LEU A 176 -11.66 8.69 -7.94
C LEU A 176 -10.22 9.20 -8.07
N LEU A 177 -9.41 8.54 -8.89
CA LEU A 177 -8.01 8.93 -9.08
C LEU A 177 -7.94 10.32 -9.72
N PRO A 178 -7.12 11.25 -9.17
CA PRO A 178 -6.90 12.55 -9.80
C PRO A 178 -6.28 12.37 -11.18
N LYS A 179 -6.61 13.27 -12.09
CA LYS A 179 -6.07 13.31 -13.44
C LYS A 179 -5.49 14.68 -13.72
N LEU A 180 -4.52 14.75 -14.61
CA LEU A 180 -4.11 16.02 -15.16
C LEU A 180 -5.30 16.63 -15.93
N PRO A 181 -5.49 17.96 -15.87
CA PRO A 181 -6.64 18.62 -16.50
C PRO A 181 -6.55 18.68 -18.04
N VAL A 182 -5.45 18.20 -18.61
CA VAL A 182 -5.14 18.19 -20.04
C VAL A 182 -4.46 16.89 -20.42
N ASP A 183 -4.71 16.41 -21.64
CA ASP A 183 -4.20 15.13 -22.15
C ASP A 183 -2.95 15.29 -23.04
N ASP A 184 -2.65 16.52 -23.51
CA ASP A 184 -1.53 16.83 -24.41
C ASP A 184 -0.82 18.11 -23.94
N LEU A 185 0.49 18.00 -23.71
CA LEU A 185 1.36 19.04 -23.17
C LEU A 185 2.71 19.02 -23.87
N ASP A 186 3.41 20.15 -23.90
CA ASP A 186 4.83 20.15 -24.23
C ASP A 186 5.68 19.77 -23.00
N ILE A 187 5.39 20.37 -21.85
CA ILE A 187 6.17 20.22 -20.63
C ILE A 187 5.23 20.07 -19.44
N LEU A 188 5.49 19.03 -18.62
CA LEU A 188 4.89 18.85 -17.31
C LEU A 188 5.89 19.26 -16.23
N LEU A 189 5.57 20.32 -15.47
CA LEU A 189 6.35 20.73 -14.30
C LEU A 189 5.69 20.19 -13.05
N VAL A 190 6.44 19.42 -12.28
CA VAL A 190 6.06 18.93 -10.96
C VAL A 190 6.82 19.76 -9.91
N ASP A 191 6.09 20.53 -9.15
CA ASP A 191 6.67 21.44 -8.15
C ASP A 191 7.41 20.65 -7.08
N GLU A 192 6.74 19.66 -6.47
CA GLU A 192 7.35 18.76 -5.49
C GLU A 192 6.95 17.30 -5.76
N MET A 193 7.91 16.40 -5.69
CA MET A 193 7.67 14.96 -5.58
C MET A 193 7.98 14.45 -4.17
N GLY A 194 7.42 13.30 -3.79
CA GLY A 194 7.78 12.72 -2.50
C GLY A 194 7.04 11.45 -2.12
N LYS A 195 7.60 10.72 -1.16
CA LYS A 195 7.01 9.48 -0.63
C LYS A 195 5.66 9.70 0.05
N ASN A 196 5.42 10.87 0.59
CA ASN A 196 4.13 11.28 1.16
C ASN A 196 3.08 11.60 0.08
N VAL A 197 3.50 11.91 -1.14
CA VAL A 197 2.60 12.12 -2.30
C VAL A 197 2.22 10.77 -2.91
N SER A 198 3.21 9.95 -3.23
CA SER A 198 3.02 8.60 -3.78
C SER A 198 4.15 7.68 -3.34
N GLY A 199 3.87 6.40 -3.16
CA GLY A 199 4.92 5.39 -2.90
C GLY A 199 5.99 5.32 -4.00
N ALA A 200 5.68 5.81 -5.20
CA ALA A 200 6.61 5.98 -6.33
C ALA A 200 7.14 7.43 -6.46
N GLY A 201 6.99 8.26 -5.43
CA GLY A 201 7.37 9.68 -5.44
C GLY A 201 6.41 10.57 -6.21
N MET A 202 6.11 10.22 -7.44
CA MET A 202 5.02 10.69 -8.28
C MET A 202 4.16 9.49 -8.65
N ASP A 203 2.83 9.66 -8.73
CA ASP A 203 1.97 8.52 -9.11
C ASP A 203 1.95 8.33 -10.63
N PRO A 204 2.50 7.22 -11.16
CA PRO A 204 2.49 6.95 -12.60
C PRO A 204 1.08 6.88 -13.21
N ASN A 205 0.06 6.59 -12.39
CA ASN A 205 -1.32 6.58 -12.85
C ASN A 205 -1.85 7.98 -13.15
N VAL A 206 -1.23 9.01 -12.58
CA VAL A 206 -1.57 10.42 -12.78
C VAL A 206 -0.68 11.06 -13.85
N ILE A 207 0.65 10.88 -13.71
CA ILE A 207 1.61 11.51 -14.63
C ILE A 207 1.83 10.74 -15.92
N GLY A 208 1.23 9.55 -16.09
CA GLY A 208 1.40 8.69 -17.25
C GLY A 208 2.17 7.41 -16.93
N PHE A 209 1.45 6.29 -16.97
CA PHE A 209 2.01 4.98 -16.67
C PHE A 209 3.12 4.55 -17.64
N TRP A 210 3.08 5.09 -18.86
CA TRP A 210 4.09 4.87 -19.89
C TRP A 210 5.50 5.35 -19.50
N ARG A 211 5.61 6.32 -18.58
CA ARG A 211 6.89 6.77 -18.03
C ARG A 211 7.60 5.69 -17.21
N ARG A 212 6.85 4.70 -16.73
CA ARG A 212 7.40 3.61 -15.92
C ARG A 212 7.47 2.29 -16.68
N GLU A 213 6.39 1.93 -17.38
CA GLU A 213 6.22 0.60 -17.97
C GLU A 213 6.15 0.62 -19.50
N GLY A 214 6.17 1.82 -20.10
CA GLY A 214 5.91 1.96 -21.54
C GLY A 214 4.42 1.86 -21.87
N GLY A 215 4.08 1.74 -23.15
CA GLY A 215 2.71 1.64 -23.64
C GLY A 215 2.17 2.97 -24.16
N PRO A 216 0.83 3.14 -24.28
CA PRO A 216 0.21 4.35 -24.79
C PRO A 216 0.56 5.57 -23.95
N ARG A 217 0.95 6.65 -24.63
CA ARG A 217 1.27 7.93 -23.99
C ARG A 217 -0.02 8.66 -23.66
N GLN A 218 -0.43 8.55 -22.40
CA GLN A 218 -1.61 9.25 -21.87
C GLN A 218 -1.40 9.53 -20.36
N PRO A 219 -1.38 10.82 -19.95
CA PRO A 219 -1.29 12.01 -20.81
C PRO A 219 -0.02 12.00 -21.68
N ASP A 220 -0.05 12.63 -22.86
CA ASP A 220 1.13 12.79 -23.71
C ASP A 220 1.84 14.10 -23.40
N TYR A 221 3.15 14.05 -23.18
CA TYR A 221 4.03 15.20 -23.03
C TYR A 221 5.47 14.83 -23.35
N ARG A 222 6.25 15.84 -23.75
CA ARG A 222 7.64 15.61 -24.18
C ARG A 222 8.60 15.54 -22.99
N ILE A 223 8.44 16.45 -22.03
CA ILE A 223 9.41 16.67 -20.93
C ILE A 223 8.66 16.68 -19.61
N LEU A 224 9.17 15.89 -18.63
CA LEU A 224 8.78 15.94 -17.23
C LEU A 224 9.92 16.56 -16.44
N VAL A 225 9.64 17.64 -15.71
CA VAL A 225 10.59 18.33 -14.85
C VAL A 225 10.13 18.24 -13.41
N VAL A 226 11.01 17.83 -12.51
CA VAL A 226 10.77 17.87 -11.06
C VAL A 226 11.60 18.99 -10.45
N LEU A 227 10.93 19.91 -9.73
CA LEU A 227 11.56 21.12 -9.22
C LEU A 227 12.08 20.94 -7.78
N ASP A 228 11.40 20.13 -6.96
CA ASP A 228 11.80 19.90 -5.57
C ASP A 228 11.41 18.49 -5.07
N LEU A 229 11.99 18.12 -3.92
CA LEU A 229 11.67 16.90 -3.15
C LEU A 229 11.08 17.31 -1.81
N THR A 230 9.92 16.74 -1.46
CA THR A 230 9.28 17.08 -0.18
C THR A 230 10.18 16.76 1.02
N PRO A 231 10.21 17.60 2.06
CA PRO A 231 10.96 17.31 3.30
C PRO A 231 10.56 15.99 3.95
N HIS A 232 9.27 15.59 3.84
CA HIS A 232 8.73 14.32 4.36
C HIS A 232 9.29 13.09 3.64
N SER A 233 10.00 13.26 2.53
CA SER A 233 10.69 12.16 1.83
C SER A 233 12.02 11.78 2.48
N HIS A 234 12.54 12.60 3.40
CA HIS A 234 13.81 12.36 4.09
C HIS A 234 14.94 11.96 3.13
N GLY A 235 15.06 12.67 2.00
CA GLY A 235 16.06 12.39 0.96
C GLY A 235 15.72 11.21 0.03
N ASN A 236 14.62 10.48 0.25
CA ASN A 236 14.21 9.37 -0.61
C ASN A 236 13.57 9.89 -1.90
N ALA A 237 14.33 9.91 -2.98
CA ALA A 237 13.89 10.33 -4.31
C ALA A 237 13.44 9.17 -5.21
N THR A 238 12.92 8.07 -4.65
CA THR A 238 12.37 6.96 -5.47
C THR A 238 11.35 7.50 -6.45
N GLY A 239 11.53 7.19 -7.73
CA GLY A 239 10.68 7.65 -8.84
C GLY A 239 11.23 8.84 -9.61
N ILE A 240 12.30 9.49 -9.17
CA ILE A 240 12.94 10.59 -9.92
C ILE A 240 13.36 10.17 -11.33
N GLY A 241 13.66 8.88 -11.55
CA GLY A 241 14.02 8.34 -12.85
C GLY A 241 12.89 8.40 -13.91
N MET A 242 11.67 8.76 -13.53
CA MET A 242 10.58 9.04 -14.48
C MET A 242 10.67 10.47 -15.05
N ALA A 243 11.43 11.38 -14.42
CA ALA A 243 11.66 12.72 -14.89
C ALA A 243 12.78 12.77 -15.94
N ASP A 244 12.66 13.71 -16.89
CA ASP A 244 13.72 13.99 -17.86
C ASP A 244 14.74 14.98 -17.30
N LEU A 245 14.26 15.92 -16.48
CA LEU A 245 15.07 16.98 -15.88
C LEU A 245 14.70 17.18 -14.41
N THR A 246 15.69 17.59 -13.62
CA THR A 246 15.48 18.03 -12.25
C THR A 246 16.42 19.18 -11.89
N THR A 247 16.18 19.80 -10.74
CA THR A 247 17.01 20.91 -10.25
C THR A 247 18.21 20.41 -9.45
N ARG A 248 19.25 21.23 -9.35
CA ARG A 248 20.38 20.98 -8.45
C ARG A 248 19.93 20.80 -7.00
N ARG A 249 18.90 21.53 -6.57
CA ARG A 249 18.31 21.43 -5.23
C ARG A 249 17.80 20.03 -4.92
N VAL A 250 17.08 19.41 -5.86
CA VAL A 250 16.65 17.98 -5.70
C VAL A 250 17.86 17.08 -5.57
N VAL A 251 18.87 17.22 -6.44
CA VAL A 251 20.07 16.36 -6.40
C VAL A 251 20.80 16.47 -5.06
N ASP A 252 20.91 17.69 -4.54
CA ASP A 252 21.61 17.97 -3.26
C ASP A 252 20.79 17.47 -2.04
N SER A 253 19.47 17.27 -2.17
CA SER A 253 18.60 16.75 -1.11
C SER A 253 18.49 15.23 -1.05
N ILE A 254 19.01 14.51 -2.06
CA ILE A 254 18.93 13.04 -2.10
C ILE A 254 19.90 12.42 -1.07
N ASP A 255 19.40 11.46 -0.30
CA ASP A 255 20.20 10.56 0.52
C ASP A 255 20.62 9.37 -0.39
N TRP A 256 21.94 9.35 -0.74
CA TRP A 256 22.53 8.46 -1.75
C TRP A 256 22.98 7.13 -1.16
#